data_894442081aa84e912399f2f710753b82
#
_entry.id   894442081aa84e912399f2f710753b82
#
_cell.length_a   1.000
_cell.length_b   1.000
_cell.length_c   1.000
_cell.angle_alpha   90.00
_cell.angle_beta   90.00
_cell.angle_gamma   90.00
#
_symmetry.space_group_name_H-M   'P 1'
#
loop_
_entity.id
_entity.type
_entity.pdbx_description
1 polymer ?
#
loop_
_entity_poly.entity_id
_entity_poly.type
_entity_poly.pdbx_seq_one_letter_code
_entity_poly.pdbx_strand_id
1 'polypeptide(L)'
;MQSTYLNYALRQLEAIVNIPSPSGFTAEAVRYCSNEFANMGYTPEITPKGGLLVCLGGEGEGLLLGAHIDTLGAMVREVKANGALRVAPVGGLQANNTETETVHVYTRAGKVLEGTLQLENASVHVNGEYSKTQRTFDTLELLLDAKTHSAAETRALGVDVGLSLIHISEPTRH
;
A
#
# COMPACT_ATOMS: atom_id res chain seq x y z
N MET A 1 -24.21 -25.28 -6.28
CA MET A 1 -22.78 -25.46 -5.95
C MET A 1 -21.88 -24.37 -6.55
N GLN A 2 -21.87 -24.12 -7.86
CA GLN A 2 -21.01 -23.08 -8.49
C GLN A 2 -21.20 -21.66 -7.89
N SER A 3 -22.44 -21.23 -7.62
CA SER A 3 -22.72 -19.90 -7.05
C SER A 3 -22.13 -19.71 -5.63
N THR A 4 -22.05 -20.78 -4.84
CA THR A 4 -21.53 -20.73 -3.46
C THR A 4 -20.02 -20.46 -3.44
N TYR A 5 -19.25 -21.18 -4.30
CA TYR A 5 -17.81 -20.96 -4.42
C TYR A 5 -17.47 -19.58 -5.00
N LEU A 6 -18.23 -19.15 -6.02
CA LEU A 6 -18.06 -17.82 -6.61
C LEU A 6 -18.30 -16.72 -5.56
N ASN A 7 -19.40 -16.80 -4.82
CA ASN A 7 -19.73 -15.84 -3.78
C ASN A 7 -18.70 -15.82 -2.65
N TYR A 8 -18.14 -16.98 -2.28
CA TYR A 8 -17.04 -17.05 -1.33
C TYR A 8 -15.79 -16.36 -1.88
N ALA A 9 -15.39 -16.70 -3.11
CA ALA A 9 -14.21 -16.11 -3.75
C ALA A 9 -14.31 -14.57 -3.87
N LEU A 10 -15.48 -14.06 -4.27
CA LEU A 10 -15.70 -12.60 -4.37
C LEU A 10 -15.59 -11.91 -3.00
N ARG A 11 -16.18 -12.49 -1.94
CA ARG A 11 -16.04 -11.93 -0.59
C ARG A 11 -14.59 -11.95 -0.11
N GLN A 12 -13.87 -13.04 -0.37
CA GLN A 12 -12.44 -13.13 0.01
C GLN A 12 -11.59 -12.15 -0.77
N LEU A 13 -11.84 -11.99 -2.07
CA LEU A 13 -11.17 -11.01 -2.89
C LEU A 13 -11.39 -9.59 -2.34
N GLU A 14 -12.65 -9.21 -2.11
CA GLU A 14 -13.01 -7.91 -1.54
C GLU A 14 -12.32 -7.69 -0.18
N ALA A 15 -12.34 -8.68 0.71
CA ALA A 15 -11.70 -8.58 2.01
C ALA A 15 -10.18 -8.39 1.90
N ILE A 16 -9.50 -9.19 1.06
CA ILE A 16 -8.04 -9.15 0.93
C ILE A 16 -7.56 -7.84 0.27
N VAL A 17 -8.23 -7.37 -0.79
CA VAL A 17 -7.80 -6.14 -1.50
C VAL A 17 -8.01 -4.88 -0.67
N ASN A 18 -8.89 -4.91 0.33
CA ASN A 18 -9.10 -3.82 1.27
C ASN A 18 -8.11 -3.82 2.46
N ILE A 19 -7.26 -4.86 2.58
CA ILE A 19 -6.22 -4.89 3.61
C ILE A 19 -4.94 -4.25 3.04
N PRO A 20 -4.44 -3.19 3.66
CA PRO A 20 -3.16 -2.60 3.29
C PRO A 20 -2.01 -3.60 3.31
N SER A 21 -1.41 -3.85 2.14
CA SER A 21 -0.39 -4.89 2.02
C SER A 21 0.76 -4.59 1.05
N PRO A 22 1.33 -3.36 0.99
CA PRO A 22 2.51 -3.17 0.16
C PRO A 22 3.66 -4.07 0.64
N SER A 23 4.56 -4.44 -0.28
CA SER A 23 5.69 -5.31 0.05
C SER A 23 6.44 -4.78 1.28
N GLY A 24 6.67 -5.65 2.27
CA GLY A 24 7.23 -5.27 3.56
C GLY A 24 6.21 -4.80 4.62
N PHE A 25 4.95 -4.60 4.25
CA PHE A 25 3.86 -4.23 5.16
C PHE A 25 2.66 -5.20 5.05
N THR A 26 2.94 -6.49 4.93
CA THR A 26 1.96 -7.54 4.60
C THR A 26 1.41 -8.30 5.80
N ALA A 27 1.85 -8.00 7.01
CA ALA A 27 1.55 -8.81 8.19
C ALA A 27 0.05 -8.96 8.48
N GLU A 28 -0.76 -7.93 8.22
CA GLU A 28 -2.20 -7.99 8.43
C GLU A 28 -2.90 -8.87 7.40
N ALA A 29 -2.56 -8.72 6.11
CA ALA A 29 -3.09 -9.56 5.05
C ALA A 29 -2.70 -11.04 5.24
N VAL A 30 -1.46 -11.31 5.62
CA VAL A 30 -1.00 -12.69 5.95
C VAL A 30 -1.78 -13.25 7.13
N ARG A 31 -2.01 -12.47 8.17
CA ARG A 31 -2.81 -12.90 9.34
C ARG A 31 -4.26 -13.18 8.96
N TYR A 32 -4.85 -12.34 8.11
CA TYR A 32 -6.19 -12.57 7.58
C TYR A 32 -6.26 -13.92 6.85
N CYS A 33 -5.36 -14.18 5.90
CA CYS A 33 -5.32 -15.46 5.18
C CYS A 33 -5.06 -16.65 6.12
N SER A 34 -4.16 -16.49 7.08
CA SER A 34 -3.90 -17.52 8.09
C SER A 34 -5.16 -17.90 8.87
N ASN A 35 -5.94 -16.90 9.31
CA ASN A 35 -7.19 -17.15 10.02
C ASN A 35 -8.24 -17.83 9.14
N GLU A 36 -8.35 -17.43 7.87
CA GLU A 36 -9.28 -18.07 6.93
C GLU A 36 -8.95 -19.55 6.70
N PHE A 37 -7.67 -19.89 6.52
CA PHE A 37 -7.26 -21.28 6.41
C PHE A 37 -7.47 -22.07 7.71
N ALA A 38 -7.23 -21.44 8.87
CA ALA A 38 -7.51 -22.07 10.16
C ALA A 38 -9.01 -22.34 10.36
N ASN A 39 -9.89 -21.40 9.94
CA ASN A 39 -11.34 -21.57 9.96
C ASN A 39 -11.82 -22.71 9.06
N MET A 40 -11.06 -23.04 8.01
CA MET A 40 -11.32 -24.21 7.14
C MET A 40 -10.81 -25.52 7.73
N GLY A 41 -10.14 -25.49 8.89
CA GLY A 41 -9.60 -26.67 9.58
C GLY A 41 -8.16 -27.03 9.20
N TYR A 42 -7.44 -26.16 8.49
CA TYR A 42 -6.02 -26.33 8.21
C TYR A 42 -5.15 -25.75 9.32
N THR A 43 -3.87 -26.09 9.31
CA THR A 43 -2.86 -25.56 10.23
C THR A 43 -1.87 -24.71 9.44
N PRO A 44 -2.13 -23.41 9.26
CA PRO A 44 -1.25 -22.50 8.55
C PRO A 44 0.02 -22.20 9.37
N GLU A 45 1.16 -22.05 8.68
CA GLU A 45 2.44 -21.67 9.24
C GLU A 45 2.92 -20.34 8.63
N ILE A 46 3.26 -19.38 9.47
CA ILE A 46 3.88 -18.12 9.02
C ILE A 46 5.40 -18.31 9.05
N THR A 47 6.01 -18.22 7.88
CA THR A 47 7.47 -18.38 7.73
C THR A 47 8.24 -17.19 8.35
N PRO A 48 9.53 -17.33 8.66
CA PRO A 48 10.35 -16.22 9.19
C PRO A 48 10.41 -14.98 8.31
N LYS A 49 10.14 -15.12 6.99
CA LYS A 49 10.06 -14.00 6.04
C LYS A 49 8.66 -13.43 5.86
N GLY A 50 7.68 -13.88 6.66
CA GLY A 50 6.30 -13.41 6.59
C GLY A 50 5.45 -14.04 5.49
N GLY A 51 5.92 -15.08 4.81
CA GLY A 51 5.08 -15.87 3.89
C GLY A 51 4.16 -16.82 4.67
N LEU A 52 3.04 -17.21 4.08
CA LEU A 52 2.11 -18.20 4.63
C LEU A 52 2.26 -19.54 3.90
N LEU A 53 2.46 -20.59 4.65
CA LEU A 53 2.51 -21.97 4.14
C LEU A 53 1.32 -22.74 4.72
N VAL A 54 0.60 -23.47 3.86
CA VAL A 54 -0.56 -24.28 4.26
C VAL A 54 -0.47 -25.64 3.58
N CYS A 55 -0.39 -26.70 4.35
CA CYS A 55 -0.51 -28.05 3.81
C CYS A 55 -1.98 -28.42 3.67
N LEU A 56 -2.42 -28.65 2.41
CA LEU A 56 -3.80 -29.01 2.10
C LEU A 56 -4.05 -30.54 2.21
N GLY A 57 -3.01 -31.31 2.53
CA GLY A 57 -3.07 -32.76 2.64
C GLY A 57 -2.82 -33.43 1.28
N GLY A 58 -3.16 -34.73 1.21
CA GLY A 58 -2.94 -35.60 0.05
C GLY A 58 -1.81 -36.57 0.25
N GLU A 59 -1.65 -37.49 -0.71
CA GLU A 59 -0.61 -38.53 -0.73
C GLU A 59 0.09 -38.51 -2.10
N GLY A 60 1.33 -38.98 -2.16
CA GLY A 60 2.13 -39.03 -3.38
C GLY A 60 3.06 -37.85 -3.59
N GLU A 61 3.33 -37.53 -4.84
CA GLU A 61 4.20 -36.38 -5.19
C GLU A 61 3.53 -35.05 -4.82
N GLY A 62 4.28 -34.17 -4.15
CA GLY A 62 3.77 -32.87 -3.70
C GLY A 62 3.56 -31.88 -4.86
N LEU A 63 2.45 -31.16 -4.84
CA LEU A 63 2.19 -30.02 -5.71
C LEU A 63 2.24 -28.74 -4.88
N LEU A 64 3.09 -27.78 -5.30
CA LEU A 64 3.15 -26.46 -4.70
C LEU A 64 2.31 -25.47 -5.53
N LEU A 65 1.30 -24.86 -4.91
CA LEU A 65 0.58 -23.74 -5.44
C LEU A 65 1.10 -22.45 -4.81
N GLY A 66 1.61 -21.54 -5.62
CA GLY A 66 2.16 -20.25 -5.16
C GLY A 66 1.29 -19.07 -5.63
N ALA A 67 1.08 -18.13 -4.73
CA ALA A 67 0.42 -16.86 -5.02
C ALA A 67 1.04 -15.76 -4.15
N HIS A 68 0.84 -14.49 -4.53
CA HIS A 68 1.24 -13.35 -3.71
C HIS A 68 0.01 -12.51 -3.31
N ILE A 69 0.11 -11.82 -2.17
CA ILE A 69 -0.92 -10.92 -1.65
C ILE A 69 -0.40 -9.49 -1.45
N ASP A 70 0.91 -9.27 -1.64
CA ASP A 70 1.46 -7.95 -1.56
C ASP A 70 1.00 -7.09 -2.75
N THR A 71 0.72 -5.84 -2.43
CA THR A 71 0.23 -4.83 -3.37
C THR A 71 1.32 -3.80 -3.68
N LEU A 72 1.03 -2.95 -4.65
CA LEU A 72 1.85 -1.77 -4.90
C LEU A 72 1.70 -0.77 -3.76
N GLY A 73 2.73 0.02 -3.53
CA GLY A 73 2.71 1.09 -2.55
C GLY A 73 3.93 1.99 -2.72
N ALA A 74 4.14 2.83 -1.72
CA ALA A 74 5.35 3.65 -1.63
C ALA A 74 5.85 3.70 -0.19
N MET A 75 7.03 4.26 0.01
CA MET A 75 7.64 4.46 1.31
C MET A 75 8.14 5.90 1.45
N VAL A 76 7.93 6.52 2.59
CA VAL A 76 8.52 7.84 2.89
C VAL A 76 10.04 7.70 2.88
N ARG A 77 10.71 8.43 1.98
CA ARG A 77 12.18 8.47 1.90
C ARG A 77 12.80 9.74 2.47
N GLU A 78 12.00 10.82 2.57
CA GLU A 78 12.43 12.11 3.10
C GLU A 78 11.26 12.90 3.66
N VAL A 79 11.47 13.61 4.76
CA VAL A 79 10.59 14.67 5.25
C VAL A 79 11.26 16.00 4.92
N LYS A 80 10.72 16.72 3.95
CA LYS A 80 11.28 17.98 3.42
C LYS A 80 11.18 19.12 4.44
N ALA A 81 11.99 20.15 4.26
CA ALA A 81 12.01 21.30 5.15
C ALA A 81 10.65 22.03 5.24
N ASN A 82 9.87 22.03 4.15
CA ASN A 82 8.52 22.60 4.07
C ASN A 82 7.41 21.70 4.65
N GLY A 83 7.75 20.53 5.19
CA GLY A 83 6.80 19.56 5.74
C GLY A 83 6.24 18.56 4.73
N ALA A 84 6.42 18.76 3.43
CA ALA A 84 6.05 17.78 2.42
C ALA A 84 6.94 16.53 2.50
N LEU A 85 6.50 15.44 1.88
CA LEU A 85 7.24 14.17 1.88
C LEU A 85 7.73 13.83 0.47
N ARG A 86 8.94 13.32 0.37
CA ARG A 86 9.36 12.53 -0.79
C ARG A 86 9.13 11.06 -0.52
N VAL A 87 8.71 10.36 -1.56
CA VAL A 87 8.42 8.92 -1.46
C VAL A 87 9.26 8.14 -2.46
N ALA A 88 9.47 6.87 -2.17
CA ALA A 88 10.06 5.90 -3.09
C ALA A 88 9.00 4.84 -3.42
N PRO A 89 8.92 4.37 -4.67
CA PRO A 89 7.97 3.32 -5.03
C PRO A 89 8.34 1.99 -4.37
N VAL A 90 7.32 1.22 -4.02
CA VAL A 90 7.43 -0.18 -3.58
C VAL A 90 6.68 -1.03 -4.59
N GLY A 91 7.38 -2.00 -5.17
CA GLY A 91 6.88 -2.75 -6.32
C GLY A 91 6.89 -1.91 -7.61
N GLY A 92 6.02 -2.23 -8.54
CA GLY A 92 5.95 -1.60 -9.87
C GLY A 92 5.10 -0.33 -9.94
N LEU A 93 4.93 0.41 -8.83
CA LEU A 93 4.14 1.64 -8.81
C LEU A 93 4.74 2.69 -9.76
N GLN A 94 3.89 3.28 -10.59
CA GLN A 94 4.29 4.29 -11.55
C GLN A 94 3.85 5.69 -11.09
N ALA A 95 4.75 6.66 -11.17
CA ALA A 95 4.48 8.03 -10.73
C ALA A 95 3.31 8.69 -11.47
N ASN A 96 3.13 8.40 -12.77
CA ASN A 96 2.02 8.90 -13.56
C ASN A 96 0.64 8.47 -13.03
N ASN A 97 0.58 7.31 -12.37
CA ASN A 97 -0.67 6.77 -11.85
C ASN A 97 -0.96 7.22 -10.42
N THR A 98 -0.08 8.03 -9.83
CA THR A 98 -0.19 8.48 -8.43
C THR A 98 -0.40 9.99 -8.31
N GLU A 99 -0.17 10.75 -9.38
CA GLU A 99 -0.41 12.20 -9.36
C GLU A 99 -1.90 12.47 -9.14
N THR A 100 -2.21 13.34 -8.18
CA THR A 100 -3.55 13.73 -7.72
C THR A 100 -4.34 12.65 -6.95
N GLU A 101 -3.76 11.49 -6.73
CA GLU A 101 -4.42 10.45 -5.96
C GLU A 101 -4.27 10.67 -4.46
N THR A 102 -5.32 10.33 -3.72
CA THR A 102 -5.26 10.29 -2.26
C THR A 102 -4.53 9.03 -1.79
N VAL A 103 -3.64 9.20 -0.84
CA VAL A 103 -2.88 8.10 -0.25
C VAL A 103 -3.00 8.09 1.27
N HIS A 104 -2.94 6.91 1.86
CA HIS A 104 -2.85 6.72 3.30
C HIS A 104 -1.39 6.50 3.73
N VAL A 105 -0.92 7.28 4.69
CA VAL A 105 0.38 7.12 5.37
C VAL A 105 0.16 6.44 6.71
N TYR A 106 0.75 5.28 6.91
CA TYR A 106 0.63 4.47 8.13
C TYR A 106 1.77 4.77 9.08
N THR A 107 1.46 5.39 10.23
CA THR A 107 2.46 5.68 11.25
C THR A 107 2.75 4.45 12.12
N ARG A 108 3.93 4.41 12.75
CA ARG A 108 4.30 3.31 13.68
C ARG A 108 3.40 3.24 14.91
N ALA A 109 2.72 4.34 15.26
CA ALA A 109 1.73 4.39 16.35
C ALA A 109 0.34 3.91 15.93
N GLY A 110 0.15 3.42 14.70
CA GLY A 110 -1.14 2.95 14.17
C GLY A 110 -2.07 4.06 13.71
N LYS A 111 -1.61 5.32 13.67
CA LYS A 111 -2.37 6.43 13.10
C LYS A 111 -2.27 6.37 11.58
N VAL A 112 -3.37 6.63 10.89
CA VAL A 112 -3.43 6.82 9.45
C VAL A 112 -3.61 8.30 9.15
N LEU A 113 -2.79 8.82 8.23
CA LEU A 113 -2.87 10.19 7.75
C LEU A 113 -3.15 10.14 6.24
N GLU A 114 -4.01 11.00 5.77
CA GLU A 114 -4.28 11.17 4.36
C GLU A 114 -3.36 12.23 3.75
N GLY A 115 -3.17 12.14 2.45
CA GLY A 115 -2.44 13.15 1.69
C GLY A 115 -2.54 12.90 0.20
N THR A 116 -2.06 13.86 -0.59
CA THR A 116 -2.15 13.82 -2.05
C THR A 116 -0.76 13.95 -2.68
N LEU A 117 -0.47 13.10 -3.65
CA LEU A 117 0.74 13.21 -4.47
C LEU A 117 0.52 14.24 -5.59
N GLN A 118 1.47 15.15 -5.72
CA GLN A 118 1.46 16.16 -6.77
C GLN A 118 2.87 16.50 -7.23
N LEU A 119 2.99 17.24 -8.35
CA LEU A 119 4.26 17.85 -8.70
C LEU A 119 4.71 18.83 -7.62
N GLU A 120 6.01 18.89 -7.35
CA GLU A 120 6.60 19.85 -6.41
C GLU A 120 6.28 21.30 -6.79
N ASN A 121 6.19 21.60 -8.09
CA ASN A 121 5.69 22.88 -8.63
C ASN A 121 4.41 22.65 -9.42
N ALA A 122 3.30 22.40 -8.72
CA ALA A 122 2.04 21.95 -9.30
C ALA A 122 1.20 23.06 -9.97
N SER A 123 1.49 24.35 -9.74
CA SER A 123 0.68 25.44 -10.27
C SER A 123 0.96 25.72 -11.74
N VAL A 124 0.01 25.41 -12.61
CA VAL A 124 0.10 25.69 -14.06
C VAL A 124 0.23 27.17 -14.38
N HIS A 125 -0.23 28.05 -13.47
CA HIS A 125 -0.18 29.51 -13.68
C HIS A 125 1.21 30.13 -13.48
N VAL A 126 2.07 29.45 -12.71
CA VAL A 126 3.43 29.91 -12.38
C VAL A 126 4.52 28.96 -12.87
N ASN A 127 4.16 27.74 -13.24
CA ASN A 127 5.09 26.74 -13.77
C ASN A 127 4.92 26.59 -15.28
N GLY A 128 5.69 27.36 -16.05
CA GLY A 128 5.68 27.27 -17.52
C GLY A 128 6.11 25.92 -18.09
N GLU A 129 6.76 25.06 -17.28
CA GLU A 129 7.21 23.73 -17.67
C GLU A 129 6.29 22.60 -17.15
N TYR A 130 5.12 22.97 -16.57
CA TYR A 130 4.21 21.99 -15.95
C TYR A 130 3.88 20.81 -16.87
N SER A 131 3.49 21.10 -18.12
CA SER A 131 3.09 20.07 -19.09
C SER A 131 4.26 19.24 -19.64
N LYS A 132 5.50 19.75 -19.54
CA LYS A 132 6.72 19.09 -20.00
C LYS A 132 7.45 18.36 -18.89
N THR A 133 7.16 18.67 -17.63
CA THR A 133 7.81 18.04 -16.48
C THR A 133 7.43 16.55 -16.43
N GLN A 134 8.41 15.68 -16.54
CA GLN A 134 8.20 14.25 -16.42
C GLN A 134 7.75 13.91 -15.00
N ARG A 135 6.70 13.08 -14.88
CA ARG A 135 6.22 12.57 -13.59
C ARG A 135 7.13 11.43 -13.14
N THR A 136 7.89 11.70 -12.11
CA THR A 136 8.78 10.74 -11.43
C THR A 136 8.64 10.92 -9.93
N PHE A 137 9.05 9.95 -9.14
CA PHE A 137 9.07 10.09 -7.67
C PHE A 137 10.11 11.12 -7.18
N ASP A 138 10.95 11.64 -8.06
CA ASP A 138 11.85 12.76 -7.75
C ASP A 138 11.22 14.14 -8.05
N THR A 139 10.22 14.19 -8.93
CA THR A 139 9.49 15.41 -9.27
C THR A 139 8.16 15.54 -8.54
N LEU A 140 7.67 14.44 -7.95
CA LEU A 140 6.47 14.43 -7.11
C LEU A 140 6.82 14.62 -5.64
N GLU A 141 5.89 15.21 -4.91
CA GLU A 141 5.89 15.26 -3.44
C GLU A 141 4.51 14.90 -2.91
N LEU A 142 4.46 14.36 -1.70
CA LEU A 142 3.24 14.08 -0.98
C LEU A 142 2.97 15.22 0.00
N LEU A 143 1.82 15.84 -0.13
CA LEU A 143 1.28 16.79 0.84
C LEU A 143 0.28 16.06 1.73
N LEU A 144 0.50 16.13 3.04
CA LEU A 144 -0.45 15.60 4.03
C LEU A 144 -1.65 16.53 4.18
N ASP A 145 -2.83 15.97 4.39
CA ASP A 145 -4.06 16.69 4.73
C ASP A 145 -3.99 17.14 6.21
N ALA A 146 -2.93 17.85 6.53
CA ALA A 146 -2.61 18.36 7.85
C ALA A 146 -1.92 19.73 7.74
N LYS A 147 -2.19 20.60 8.71
CA LYS A 147 -1.55 21.93 8.75
C LYS A 147 -0.11 21.82 9.23
N THR A 148 0.80 21.43 8.35
CA THR A 148 2.23 21.37 8.59
C THR A 148 2.98 22.20 7.57
N HIS A 149 3.94 23.01 8.03
CA HIS A 149 4.77 23.90 7.22
C HIS A 149 6.27 23.69 7.47
N SER A 150 6.61 22.67 8.25
CA SER A 150 8.00 22.33 8.57
C SER A 150 8.17 20.82 8.80
N ALA A 151 9.39 20.35 8.61
CA ALA A 151 9.74 18.97 8.92
C ALA A 151 9.46 18.59 10.39
N ALA A 152 9.64 19.53 11.31
CA ALA A 152 9.41 19.32 12.74
C ALA A 152 7.92 19.08 13.03
N GLU A 153 7.02 19.87 12.44
CA GLU A 153 5.57 19.71 12.58
C GLU A 153 5.10 18.39 11.96
N THR A 154 5.59 18.03 10.77
CA THR A 154 5.28 16.76 10.12
C THR A 154 5.72 15.57 10.97
N ARG A 155 6.95 15.62 11.55
CA ARG A 155 7.41 14.58 12.46
C ARG A 155 6.61 14.50 13.76
N ALA A 156 6.11 15.64 14.25
CA ALA A 156 5.24 15.66 15.43
C ALA A 156 3.91 14.92 15.22
N LEU A 157 3.45 14.73 13.98
CA LEU A 157 2.32 13.88 13.64
C LEU A 157 2.64 12.37 13.70
N GLY A 158 3.90 12.01 13.93
CA GLY A 158 4.40 10.63 13.90
C GLY A 158 4.88 10.17 12.53
N VAL A 159 5.06 11.10 11.58
CA VAL A 159 5.56 10.81 10.24
C VAL A 159 7.07 10.86 10.21
N ASP A 160 7.71 9.81 9.69
CA ASP A 160 9.15 9.75 9.50
C ASP A 160 9.52 8.86 8.31
N VAL A 161 10.78 8.81 7.98
CA VAL A 161 11.33 7.94 6.94
C VAL A 161 11.06 6.46 7.25
N GLY A 162 10.77 5.69 6.21
CA GLY A 162 10.48 4.26 6.30
C GLY A 162 9.02 3.91 6.61
N LEU A 163 8.11 4.89 6.65
CA LEU A 163 6.68 4.62 6.76
C LEU A 163 6.12 4.19 5.41
N SER A 164 5.22 3.21 5.43
CA SER A 164 4.52 2.74 4.25
C SER A 164 3.35 3.65 3.88
N LEU A 165 3.17 3.81 2.58
CA LEU A 165 2.03 4.49 1.99
C LEU A 165 1.29 3.54 1.06
N ILE A 166 -0.02 3.68 1.04
CA ILE A 166 -0.89 2.91 0.16
C ILE A 166 -1.75 3.89 -0.61
N HIS A 167 -1.77 3.69 -1.92
CA HIS A 167 -2.67 4.34 -2.82
C HIS A 167 -4.09 3.83 -2.54
N ILE A 168 -5.02 4.74 -2.28
CA ILE A 168 -6.43 4.39 -2.22
C ILE A 168 -6.93 4.37 -3.66
N SER A 169 -6.82 3.24 -4.34
CA SER A 169 -7.65 3.05 -5.52
C SER A 169 -9.07 2.80 -5.02
N GLU A 170 -9.96 3.76 -5.20
CA GLU A 170 -11.39 3.41 -5.19
C GLU A 170 -11.58 2.28 -6.21
N PRO A 171 -12.29 1.19 -5.85
CA PRO A 171 -12.66 0.19 -6.82
C PRO A 171 -13.40 0.92 -7.94
N THR A 172 -12.78 1.00 -9.10
CA THR A 172 -13.36 1.62 -10.28
C THR A 172 -14.77 1.08 -10.46
N ARG A 173 -15.75 1.94 -10.28
CA ARG A 173 -17.12 1.64 -10.67
C ARG A 173 -17.15 1.53 -12.19
N HIS A 174 -17.10 0.32 -12.69
CA HIS A 174 -17.47 -0.01 -14.05
C HIS A 174 -18.86 -0.64 -14.09
#